data_30f6293ad30db1fb86529ec9ff465ff8
#
_entry.id   30f6293ad30db1fb86529ec9ff465ff8
#
_cell.length_a   1.000
_cell.length_b   1.000
_cell.length_c   1.000
_cell.angle_alpha   90.00
_cell.angle_beta   90.00
_cell.angle_gamma   90.00
#
_symmetry.space_group_name_H-M   'P 1'
#
loop_
_entity.id
_entity.type
_entity.pdbx_description
1 polymer ?
#
loop_
_entity_poly.entity_id
_entity_poly.type
_entity_poly.pdbx_seq_one_letter_code
_entity_poly.pdbx_strand_id
1 'polypeptide(L)'
;IRRAVRALARKAGLADDRLGDVGLAVGEACANAVVHAYADTRPGVMRVSAAVTADGLDVIVADDGGGMAPRADSPGLGLGLPLMASLTSSLQVRVASSGGAEIHLGFAAHG
;
A
#
# COMPACT_ATOMS: atom_id res chain seq x y z
N ILE A 1 -10.51 0.53 -6.98
CA ILE A 1 -9.42 -0.22 -6.34
C ILE A 1 -9.84 -0.75 -4.97
N ARG A 2 -10.36 0.10 -4.10
CA ARG A 2 -10.76 -0.33 -2.75
C ARG A 2 -11.77 -1.47 -2.78
N ARG A 3 -12.75 -1.39 -3.68
CA ARG A 3 -13.80 -2.41 -3.78
C ARG A 3 -13.22 -3.75 -4.21
N ALA A 4 -12.34 -3.75 -5.21
CA ALA A 4 -11.71 -4.97 -5.68
C ALA A 4 -10.82 -5.60 -4.61
N VAL A 5 -10.05 -4.79 -3.90
CA VAL A 5 -9.17 -5.28 -2.84
C VAL A 5 -9.98 -5.85 -1.67
N ARG A 6 -11.10 -5.21 -1.31
CA ARG A 6 -11.99 -5.74 -0.28
C ARG A 6 -12.60 -7.08 -0.66
N ALA A 7 -12.97 -7.23 -1.94
CA ALA A 7 -13.50 -8.51 -2.42
C ALA A 7 -12.46 -9.62 -2.29
N LEU A 8 -11.20 -9.33 -2.61
CA LEU A 8 -10.11 -10.28 -2.44
C LEU A 8 -9.87 -10.58 -0.97
N ALA A 9 -9.97 -9.58 -0.10
CA ALA A 9 -9.81 -9.77 1.33
C ALA A 9 -10.86 -10.74 1.88
N ARG A 10 -12.11 -10.63 1.42
CA ARG A 10 -13.14 -11.59 1.79
C ARG A 10 -12.79 -12.99 1.36
N LYS A 11 -12.31 -13.15 0.12
CA LYS A 11 -11.87 -14.47 -0.38
C LYS A 11 -10.71 -15.01 0.42
N ALA A 12 -9.84 -14.14 0.92
CA ALA A 12 -8.71 -14.54 1.73
C ALA A 12 -9.10 -14.95 3.15
N GLY A 13 -10.36 -14.74 3.54
CA GLY A 13 -10.83 -15.13 4.86
C GLY A 13 -10.73 -14.05 5.93
N LEU A 14 -10.50 -12.80 5.55
CA LEU A 14 -10.46 -11.71 6.51
C LEU A 14 -11.88 -11.43 7.04
N ALA A 15 -11.97 -11.18 8.35
CA ALA A 15 -13.24 -10.83 8.97
C ALA A 15 -13.74 -9.47 8.49
N ASP A 16 -15.05 -9.26 8.56
CA ASP A 16 -15.67 -8.03 8.05
C ASP A 16 -15.09 -6.78 8.70
N ASP A 17 -14.75 -6.82 9.97
CA ASP A 17 -14.16 -5.69 10.67
C ASP A 17 -12.74 -5.35 10.17
N ARG A 18 -12.08 -6.28 9.48
CA ARG A 18 -10.75 -6.05 8.91
C ARG A 18 -10.83 -5.45 7.51
N LEU A 19 -11.98 -5.55 6.84
CA LEU A 19 -12.12 -5.04 5.47
C LEU A 19 -11.96 -3.52 5.40
N GLY A 20 -12.41 -2.81 6.41
CA GLY A 20 -12.21 -1.37 6.51
C GLY A 20 -10.73 -1.01 6.63
N ASP A 21 -9.98 -1.78 7.42
CA ASP A 21 -8.54 -1.58 7.61
C ASP A 21 -7.80 -1.77 6.29
N VAL A 22 -8.16 -2.82 5.53
CA VAL A 22 -7.56 -3.08 4.23
C VAL A 22 -7.78 -1.89 3.29
N GLY A 23 -9.03 -1.43 3.18
CA GLY A 23 -9.36 -0.31 2.31
C GLY A 23 -8.62 0.97 2.69
N LEU A 24 -8.52 1.24 3.99
CA LEU A 24 -7.84 2.44 4.47
C LEU A 24 -6.34 2.37 4.21
N ALA A 25 -5.70 1.25 4.53
CA ALA A 25 -4.26 1.09 4.35
C ALA A 25 -3.87 1.16 2.87
N VAL A 26 -4.60 0.47 2.00
CA VAL A 26 -4.34 0.51 0.57
C VAL A 26 -4.60 1.91 0.00
N GLY A 27 -5.65 2.58 0.49
CA GLY A 27 -5.94 3.95 0.09
C GLY A 27 -4.81 4.90 0.43
N GLU A 28 -4.22 4.76 1.62
CA GLU A 28 -3.07 5.58 2.03
C GLU A 28 -1.85 5.31 1.17
N ALA A 29 -1.58 4.05 0.85
CA ALA A 29 -0.47 3.69 -0.01
C ALA A 29 -0.63 4.29 -1.41
N CYS A 30 -1.83 4.22 -1.97
CA CYS A 30 -2.13 4.81 -3.27
C CYS A 30 -2.01 6.34 -3.25
N ALA A 31 -2.49 6.97 -2.19
CA ALA A 31 -2.40 8.42 -2.04
C ALA A 31 -0.94 8.88 -1.97
N ASN A 32 -0.10 8.13 -1.26
CA ASN A 32 1.33 8.43 -1.20
C ASN A 32 1.98 8.34 -2.58
N ALA A 33 1.63 7.31 -3.35
CA ALA A 33 2.16 7.14 -4.70
C ALA A 33 1.77 8.32 -5.59
N VAL A 34 0.51 8.75 -5.55
CA VAL A 34 0.02 9.86 -6.36
C VAL A 34 0.73 11.16 -6.00
N VAL A 35 0.82 11.47 -4.69
CA VAL A 35 1.46 12.70 -4.25
C VAL A 35 2.91 12.78 -4.71
N HIS A 36 3.66 11.68 -4.60
CA HIS A 36 5.07 11.69 -4.97
C HIS A 36 5.29 11.66 -6.47
N ALA A 37 4.42 11.00 -7.22
CA ALA A 37 4.51 10.99 -8.68
C ALA A 37 4.33 12.40 -9.23
N TYR A 38 3.40 13.18 -8.70
CA TYR A 38 3.15 14.53 -9.18
C TYR A 38 4.19 15.55 -8.72
N ALA A 39 4.88 15.29 -7.63
CA ALA A 39 5.90 16.22 -7.13
C ALA A 39 7.10 16.35 -8.07
N ASP A 40 7.33 15.36 -8.93
CA ASP A 40 8.49 15.31 -9.82
C ASP A 40 8.16 15.69 -11.27
N THR A 41 7.02 16.26 -11.54
CA THR A 41 6.60 16.72 -12.87
C THR A 41 6.61 15.68 -13.99
N ARG A 42 7.04 14.47 -13.74
CA ARG A 42 7.00 13.38 -14.71
C ARG A 42 5.75 12.55 -14.51
N PRO A 43 5.06 12.16 -15.61
CA PRO A 43 3.94 11.24 -15.45
C PRO A 43 4.47 9.91 -14.91
N GLY A 44 3.93 9.52 -13.77
CA GLY A 44 4.29 8.26 -13.16
C GLY A 44 3.21 7.22 -13.37
N VAL A 45 3.60 5.95 -13.39
CA VAL A 45 2.66 4.85 -13.45
C VAL A 45 2.60 4.20 -12.06
N MET A 46 1.40 4.12 -11.52
CA MET A 46 1.17 3.41 -10.28
C MET A 46 0.51 2.08 -10.60
N ARG A 47 1.01 1.01 -10.00
CA ARG A 47 0.44 -0.33 -10.14
C ARG A 47 0.06 -0.87 -8.78
N VAL A 48 -1.12 -1.48 -8.72
CA VAL A 48 -1.58 -2.15 -7.53
C VAL A 48 -1.79 -3.62 -7.88
N SER A 49 -1.12 -4.48 -7.14
CA SER A 49 -1.25 -5.94 -7.28
C SER A 49 -1.73 -6.50 -5.96
N ALA A 50 -2.62 -7.47 -6.02
CA ALA A 50 -3.12 -8.12 -4.82
C ALA A 50 -3.20 -9.61 -5.05
N ALA A 51 -2.83 -10.38 -4.04
CA ALA A 51 -2.83 -11.84 -4.11
C ALA A 51 -3.38 -12.43 -2.82
N VAL A 52 -4.30 -13.37 -2.97
CA VAL A 52 -4.76 -14.19 -1.84
C VAL A 52 -3.70 -15.26 -1.58
N THR A 53 -3.27 -15.36 -0.33
CA THR A 53 -2.26 -16.33 0.10
C THR A 53 -2.85 -17.29 1.10
N ALA A 54 -2.08 -18.30 1.47
CA ALA A 54 -2.50 -19.25 2.51
C ALA A 54 -2.73 -18.54 3.85
N ASP A 55 -2.01 -17.43 4.10
CA ASP A 55 -2.07 -16.71 5.36
C ASP A 55 -3.04 -15.54 5.35
N GLY A 56 -3.47 -15.08 4.18
CA GLY A 56 -4.36 -13.94 4.09
C GLY A 56 -4.28 -13.24 2.74
N LEU A 57 -3.95 -11.96 2.76
CA LEU A 57 -3.92 -11.12 1.57
C LEU A 57 -2.62 -10.32 1.54
N ASP A 58 -1.96 -10.31 0.39
CA ASP A 58 -0.80 -9.44 0.14
C ASP A 58 -1.16 -8.42 -0.93
N VAL A 59 -0.86 -7.15 -0.68
CA VAL A 59 -1.08 -6.07 -1.63
C VAL A 59 0.24 -5.35 -1.85
N ILE A 60 0.57 -5.08 -3.10
CA ILE A 60 1.75 -4.31 -3.47
C ILE A 60 1.30 -3.08 -4.22
N VAL A 61 1.70 -1.91 -3.74
CA VAL A 61 1.49 -0.65 -4.44
C VAL A 61 2.86 -0.17 -4.91
N ALA A 62 3.02 -0.06 -6.23
CA ALA A 62 4.31 0.27 -6.84
C ALA A 62 4.19 1.52 -7.69
N ASP A 63 5.23 2.35 -7.69
CA ASP A 63 5.39 3.42 -8.67
C ASP A 63 6.72 3.24 -9.40
N ASP A 64 6.84 3.86 -10.56
CA ASP A 64 7.99 3.66 -11.43
C ASP A 64 8.96 4.83 -11.46
N GLY A 65 8.83 5.82 -10.61
CA GLY A 65 9.81 6.89 -10.68
C GLY A 65 9.67 8.05 -9.73
N GLY A 66 8.51 8.27 -9.16
CA GLY A 66 8.30 9.44 -8.33
C GLY A 66 8.85 9.35 -6.92
N GLY A 67 9.19 8.13 -6.51
CA GLY A 67 9.74 7.94 -5.18
C GLY A 67 8.70 8.02 -4.09
N MET A 68 8.09 6.89 -3.75
CA MET A 68 7.31 6.76 -2.53
C MET A 68 8.22 6.63 -1.32
N ALA A 69 9.54 6.76 -1.51
CA ALA A 69 10.47 6.62 -0.40
C ALA A 69 10.13 7.64 0.67
N PRO A 70 10.02 7.23 1.92
CA PRO A 70 9.71 8.17 2.99
C PRO A 70 10.84 9.18 3.11
N ARG A 71 10.47 10.46 3.08
CA ARG A 71 11.38 11.55 3.34
C ARG A 71 10.92 12.23 4.62
N ALA A 72 11.84 12.44 5.51
CA ALA A 72 11.52 13.07 6.78
C ALA A 72 10.95 14.47 6.62
N ASP A 73 11.27 15.12 5.50
CA ASP A 73 10.84 16.47 5.19
C ASP A 73 9.58 16.55 4.32
N SER A 74 8.97 15.41 3.97
CA SER A 74 7.76 15.40 3.15
C SER A 74 6.52 15.52 4.01
N PRO A 75 5.74 16.59 3.86
CA PRO A 75 4.48 16.71 4.60
C PRO A 75 3.52 15.58 4.22
N GLY A 76 2.91 14.98 5.21
CA GLY A 76 1.92 13.93 5.01
C GLY A 76 2.47 12.52 5.05
N LEU A 77 3.74 12.30 4.72
CA LEU A 77 4.32 10.95 4.75
C LEU A 77 4.53 10.42 6.16
N GLY A 78 4.82 11.31 7.10
CA GLY A 78 5.02 10.92 8.48
C GLY A 78 3.77 10.32 9.12
N LEU A 79 2.59 10.58 8.57
CA LEU A 79 1.33 10.03 9.07
C LEU A 79 0.91 8.78 8.31
N GLY A 80 1.17 8.73 7.00
CA GLY A 80 0.74 7.62 6.16
C GLY A 80 1.39 6.29 6.52
N LEU A 81 2.70 6.26 6.69
CA LEU A 81 3.40 5.02 7.01
C LEU A 81 3.07 4.46 8.39
N PRO A 82 3.05 5.27 9.46
CA PRO A 82 2.61 4.75 10.76
C PRO A 82 1.16 4.24 10.73
N LEU A 83 0.27 4.92 10.01
CA LEU A 83 -1.10 4.47 9.87
C LEU A 83 -1.16 3.13 9.17
N MET A 84 -0.47 2.99 8.04
CA MET A 84 -0.41 1.72 7.32
C MET A 84 0.15 0.60 8.20
N ALA A 85 1.20 0.89 8.97
CA ALA A 85 1.79 -0.10 9.86
C ALA A 85 0.81 -0.58 10.93
N SER A 86 -0.05 0.32 11.44
CA SER A 86 -1.02 -0.04 12.46
C SER A 86 -2.17 -0.90 11.91
N LEU A 87 -2.42 -0.83 10.60
CA LEU A 87 -3.55 -1.51 9.96
C LEU A 87 -3.15 -2.82 9.29
N THR A 88 -1.87 -3.12 9.17
CA THR A 88 -1.35 -4.30 8.48
C THR A 88 -0.73 -5.28 9.46
N SER A 89 -0.60 -6.53 9.04
CA SER A 89 0.16 -7.54 9.77
C SER A 89 1.64 -7.44 9.44
N SER A 90 1.97 -6.99 8.24
CA SER A 90 3.35 -6.72 7.83
C SER A 90 3.36 -5.55 6.85
N LEU A 91 4.44 -4.78 6.90
CA LEU A 91 4.61 -3.63 6.03
C LEU A 91 6.08 -3.53 5.65
N GLN A 92 6.36 -3.46 4.35
CA GLN A 92 7.71 -3.24 3.84
C GLN A 92 7.68 -2.19 2.76
N VAL A 93 8.68 -1.32 2.77
CA VAL A 93 8.88 -0.33 1.72
C VAL A 93 10.20 -0.65 1.05
N ARG A 94 10.19 -0.84 -0.26
CA ARG A 94 11.37 -1.15 -1.06
C ARG A 94 11.56 -0.09 -2.11
N VAL A 95 12.79 0.37 -2.28
CA VAL A 95 13.14 1.35 -3.29
C VAL A 95 14.04 0.66 -4.31
N ALA A 96 13.61 0.67 -5.57
CA ALA A 96 14.39 0.08 -6.65
C ALA A 96 15.55 0.99 -7.01
N SER A 97 16.63 0.40 -7.52
CA SER A 97 17.79 1.17 -7.97
C SER A 97 17.44 2.13 -9.11
N SER A 98 16.38 1.86 -9.85
CA SER A 98 15.87 2.73 -10.91
C SER A 98 15.12 3.95 -10.38
N GLY A 99 14.87 4.04 -9.07
CA GLY A 99 14.14 5.14 -8.46
C GLY A 99 12.67 4.84 -8.15
N GLY A 100 12.14 3.74 -8.64
CA GLY A 100 10.79 3.32 -8.31
C GLY A 100 10.70 2.76 -6.89
N ALA A 101 9.51 2.78 -6.31
CA ALA A 101 9.31 2.27 -4.96
C ALA A 101 8.10 1.35 -4.90
N GLU A 102 8.12 0.43 -3.94
CA GLU A 102 7.04 -0.50 -3.69
C GLU A 102 6.68 -0.51 -2.21
N ILE A 103 5.39 -0.46 -1.93
CA ILE A 103 4.88 -0.67 -0.58
C ILE A 103 4.21 -2.04 -0.56
N HIS A 104 4.69 -2.92 0.29
CA HIS A 104 4.15 -4.26 0.47
C HIS A 104 3.33 -4.31 1.75
N LEU A 105 2.04 -4.57 1.61
CA LEU A 105 1.09 -4.61 2.73
C LEU A 105 0.58 -6.04 2.89
N GLY A 106 0.80 -6.63 4.04
CA GLY A 106 0.30 -7.96 4.35
C GLY A 106 -0.81 -7.90 5.39
N PHE A 107 -1.88 -8.67 5.15
CA PHE A 107 -3.03 -8.73 6.05
C PHE A 107 -3.28 -10.20 6.37
N ALA A 108 -3.02 -10.60 7.61
CA ALA A 108 -3.24 -11.97 8.02
C ALA A 108 -4.74 -12.23 8.22
N ALA A 109 -5.21 -13.37 7.73
CA ALA A 109 -6.60 -13.77 7.90
C ALA A 109 -6.88 -14.21 9.33
N HIS A 110 -5.88 -14.77 9.98
CA HIS A 110 -6.00 -15.28 11.34
C HIS A 110 -4.93 -14.63 12.21
N GLY A 111 -5.33 -14.01 13.27
CA GLY A 111 -4.33 -13.45 14.13
C GLY A 111 -4.63 -12.18 14.75
#